data_0d946b8d940e3d2b0a6f5470519f039f
#
_entry.id   0d946b8d940e3d2b0a6f5470519f039f
#
_cell.length_a   1.000
_cell.length_b   1.000
_cell.length_c   1.000
_cell.angle_alpha   90.00
_cell.angle_beta   90.00
_cell.angle_gamma   90.00
#
_symmetry.space_group_name_H-M   'P 1'
#
loop_
_entity.id
_entity.type
_entity.pdbx_description
1 polymer ?
#
loop_
_entity_poly.entity_id
_entity_poly.type
_entity_poly.pdbx_seq_one_letter_code
_entity_poly.pdbx_strand_id
1 'polypeptide(L)'
;MNFWQTTQFPYSWNHRGVTVPWSGSDHEISYRNNIERDLWQNIDISYTYNAHGFRTDELTKHLGQPVDLALGCSLTEGIGVPLKDAWPSIVAEQRSVPMLNLGIQSASTDTVARILTNCIGLFDIQHVFILWPDMARFELYNKDRIESVIPT
;
A
#
# COMPACT_ATOMS: atom_id res chain seq x y z
N MET A 1 0.59 -27.54 -10.51
CA MET A 1 0.38 -26.57 -9.43
C MET A 1 -0.03 -25.26 -10.08
N ASN A 2 -1.27 -24.83 -9.92
CA ASN A 2 -1.70 -23.56 -10.51
C ASN A 2 -1.02 -22.42 -9.75
N PHE A 3 -0.18 -21.67 -10.42
CA PHE A 3 0.54 -20.51 -9.88
C PHE A 3 -0.41 -19.49 -9.16
N TRP A 4 -1.67 -19.47 -9.58
CA TRP A 4 -2.73 -18.64 -9.03
C TRP A 4 -3.34 -19.15 -7.71
N GLN A 5 -3.01 -20.38 -7.28
CA GLN A 5 -3.57 -20.98 -6.06
C GLN A 5 -2.64 -20.89 -4.84
N THR A 6 -1.43 -20.37 -4.98
CA THR A 6 -0.42 -20.40 -3.90
C THR A 6 -0.39 -19.16 -3.03
N THR A 7 -1.09 -18.09 -3.40
CA THR A 7 -1.22 -16.90 -2.56
C THR A 7 -2.70 -16.64 -2.30
N GLN A 8 -3.21 -17.09 -1.17
CA GLN A 8 -4.59 -16.87 -0.76
C GLN A 8 -4.91 -15.38 -0.55
N PHE A 9 -3.89 -14.53 -0.40
CA PHE A 9 -4.04 -13.10 -0.15
C PHE A 9 -3.02 -12.28 -0.94
N PRO A 10 -3.38 -11.03 -1.33
CA PRO A 10 -2.39 -10.07 -1.78
C PRO A 10 -1.38 -9.84 -0.64
N TYR A 11 -0.15 -9.61 -0.98
CA TYR A 11 0.89 -9.27 0.00
C TYR A 11 1.80 -8.17 -0.51
N SER A 12 2.34 -7.44 0.45
CA SER A 12 3.36 -6.43 0.24
C SER A 12 4.73 -6.97 0.68
N TRP A 13 5.81 -6.39 0.14
CA TRP A 13 7.17 -6.60 0.65
C TRP A 13 7.51 -5.74 1.86
N ASN A 14 6.59 -4.86 2.27
CA ASN A 14 6.75 -4.03 3.45
C ASN A 14 6.74 -4.84 4.75
N HIS A 15 6.96 -4.15 5.84
CA HIS A 15 6.79 -4.69 7.19
C HIS A 15 5.42 -5.34 7.35
N ARG A 16 5.37 -6.46 8.09
CA ARG A 16 4.12 -7.19 8.33
C ARG A 16 3.80 -7.23 9.81
N GLY A 17 2.57 -6.83 10.16
CA GLY A 17 2.07 -6.93 11.54
C GLY A 17 2.81 -6.04 12.53
N VAL A 18 3.45 -4.96 12.10
CA VAL A 18 4.23 -4.08 12.96
C VAL A 18 3.88 -2.61 12.74
N THR A 19 4.19 -1.81 13.75
CA THR A 19 4.18 -0.35 13.66
C THR A 19 5.60 0.18 13.72
N VAL A 20 5.96 1.03 12.77
CA VAL A 20 7.29 1.65 12.70
C VAL A 20 7.15 3.17 12.59
N PRO A 21 8.11 3.96 13.13
CA PRO A 21 8.06 5.42 13.08
C PRO A 21 8.43 5.98 11.70
N TRP A 22 9.14 5.21 10.89
CA TRP A 22 9.64 5.62 9.57
C TRP A 22 9.41 4.54 8.54
N SER A 23 9.15 4.93 7.30
CA SER A 23 8.98 4.00 6.17
C SER A 23 9.36 4.64 4.85
N GLY A 24 10.01 3.87 3.97
CA GLY A 24 10.39 4.32 2.64
C GLY A 24 11.31 5.53 2.64
N SER A 25 10.92 6.58 1.93
CA SER A 25 11.65 7.86 1.88
C SER A 25 11.41 8.73 3.09
N ASP A 26 10.41 8.42 3.92
CA ASP A 26 10.18 9.07 5.20
C ASP A 26 11.06 8.39 6.25
N HIS A 27 12.17 9.02 6.61
CA HIS A 27 13.11 8.53 7.60
C HIS A 27 13.77 9.69 8.36
N GLU A 28 14.28 9.40 9.54
CA GLU A 28 14.79 10.40 10.48
C GLU A 28 15.81 11.37 9.87
N ILE A 29 16.70 10.89 9.00
CA ILE A 29 17.73 11.72 8.35
C ILE A 29 17.08 12.71 7.38
N SER A 30 16.12 12.26 6.55
CA SER A 30 15.37 13.14 5.66
C SER A 30 14.61 14.20 6.44
N TYR A 31 13.96 13.81 7.53
CA TYR A 31 13.26 14.75 8.40
C TYR A 31 14.22 15.80 9.01
N ARG A 32 15.35 15.39 9.57
CA ARG A 32 16.34 16.28 10.19
C ARG A 32 16.97 17.25 9.21
N ASN A 33 17.13 16.84 7.94
CA ASN A 33 17.72 17.66 6.88
C ASN A 33 16.71 18.51 6.14
N ASN A 34 15.41 18.37 6.40
CA ASN A 34 14.39 19.18 5.76
C ASN A 34 14.43 20.61 6.32
N ILE A 35 14.58 21.58 5.42
CA ILE A 35 14.59 23.02 5.78
C ILE A 35 13.25 23.44 6.40
N GLU A 36 12.16 22.80 5.99
CA GLU A 36 10.79 23.09 6.45
C GLU A 36 10.35 22.15 7.60
N ARG A 37 11.30 21.51 8.27
CA ARG A 37 10.99 20.56 9.36
C ARG A 37 10.08 21.15 10.44
N ASP A 38 10.13 22.47 10.65
CA ASP A 38 9.31 23.14 11.65
C ASP A 38 7.82 23.06 11.35
N LEU A 39 7.44 22.89 10.09
CA LEU A 39 6.05 22.62 9.67
C LEU A 39 5.59 21.23 10.09
N TRP A 40 6.51 20.30 10.31
CA TRP A 40 6.27 18.89 10.58
C TRP A 40 6.52 18.50 12.04
N GLN A 41 7.06 19.41 12.88
CA GLN A 41 7.47 19.13 14.27
C GLN A 41 6.37 18.55 15.15
N ASN A 42 5.11 18.87 14.86
CA ASN A 42 3.96 18.46 15.65
C ASN A 42 3.14 17.35 14.97
N ILE A 43 3.66 16.75 13.91
CA ILE A 43 2.99 15.68 13.19
C ILE A 43 3.64 14.36 13.60
N ASP A 44 2.92 13.55 14.36
CA ASP A 44 3.31 12.19 14.69
C ASP A 44 2.86 11.27 13.56
N ILE A 45 3.81 10.86 12.71
CA ILE A 45 3.58 9.92 11.62
C ILE A 45 4.05 8.56 12.07
N SER A 46 3.13 7.60 12.07
CA SER A 46 3.45 6.19 12.29
C SER A 46 2.89 5.34 11.15
N TYR A 47 3.57 4.24 10.89
CA TYR A 47 3.21 3.29 9.83
C TYR A 47 2.84 1.97 10.47
N THR A 48 1.54 1.71 10.60
CA THR A 48 1.02 0.43 11.09
C THR A 48 0.62 -0.42 9.89
N TYR A 49 1.27 -1.58 9.77
CA TYR A 49 1.03 -2.53 8.70
C TYR A 49 0.28 -3.74 9.23
N ASN A 50 -0.70 -4.21 8.47
CA ASN A 50 -1.42 -5.44 8.75
C ASN A 50 -0.55 -6.69 8.54
N ALA A 51 -1.09 -7.86 8.81
CA ALA A 51 -0.39 -9.14 8.65
C ALA A 51 0.10 -9.41 7.20
N HIS A 52 -0.43 -8.71 6.20
CA HIS A 52 -0.06 -8.84 4.79
C HIS A 52 0.87 -7.72 4.30
N GLY A 53 1.25 -6.78 5.18
CA GLY A 53 2.19 -5.69 4.89
C GLY A 53 1.54 -4.48 4.21
N PHE A 54 0.23 -4.30 4.32
CA PHE A 54 -0.46 -3.11 3.85
C PHE A 54 -0.81 -2.17 5.00
N ARG A 55 -0.77 -0.86 4.72
CA ARG A 55 -1.13 0.19 5.67
C ARG A 55 -2.64 0.40 5.70
N THR A 56 -3.36 -0.63 6.12
CA THR A 56 -4.83 -0.70 6.21
C THR A 56 -5.25 -1.69 7.29
N ASP A 57 -6.55 -1.83 7.51
CA ASP A 57 -7.10 -2.84 8.43
C ASP A 57 -6.75 -4.28 7.97
N GLU A 58 -6.94 -5.26 8.84
CA GLU A 58 -6.69 -6.67 8.54
C GLU A 58 -7.61 -7.15 7.42
N LEU A 59 -7.02 -7.66 6.34
CA LEU A 59 -7.75 -8.11 5.15
C LEU A 59 -8.74 -9.23 5.46
N THR A 60 -8.40 -10.08 6.43
CA THR A 60 -9.26 -11.21 6.85
C THR A 60 -10.62 -10.78 7.40
N LYS A 61 -10.73 -9.56 7.91
CA LYS A 61 -12.00 -9.01 8.42
C LYS A 61 -13.00 -8.69 7.31
N HIS A 62 -12.52 -8.56 6.07
CA HIS A 62 -13.30 -8.08 4.93
C HIS A 62 -13.60 -9.16 3.89
N LEU A 63 -13.25 -10.43 4.17
CA LEU A 63 -13.50 -11.53 3.24
C LEU A 63 -14.97 -11.64 2.87
N GLY A 64 -15.27 -11.62 1.56
CA GLY A 64 -16.63 -11.69 1.03
C GLY A 64 -17.50 -10.49 1.37
N GLN A 65 -16.92 -9.42 1.93
CA GLN A 65 -17.65 -8.20 2.27
C GLN A 65 -17.48 -7.14 1.17
N PRO A 66 -18.46 -6.23 1.03
CA PRO A 66 -18.33 -5.08 0.15
C PRO A 66 -17.15 -4.20 0.58
N VAL A 67 -16.24 -3.92 -0.35
CA VAL A 67 -15.08 -3.04 -0.14
C VAL A 67 -14.77 -2.21 -1.37
N ASP A 68 -14.15 -1.05 -1.14
CA ASP A 68 -13.43 -0.30 -2.16
C ASP A 68 -11.92 -0.59 -2.02
N LEU A 69 -11.20 -0.61 -3.13
CA LEU A 69 -9.76 -0.81 -3.14
C LEU A 69 -9.04 0.46 -3.60
N ALA A 70 -7.98 0.84 -2.90
CA ALA A 70 -7.04 1.87 -3.32
C ALA A 70 -5.70 1.22 -3.66
N LEU A 71 -5.25 1.36 -4.90
CA LEU A 71 -4.04 0.74 -5.44
C LEU A 71 -3.07 1.81 -5.95
N GLY A 72 -1.78 1.54 -5.85
CA GLY A 72 -0.73 2.44 -6.34
C GLY A 72 0.59 2.28 -5.58
N CYS A 73 1.43 3.30 -5.66
CA CYS A 73 2.76 3.28 -5.05
C CYS A 73 2.79 3.96 -3.66
N SER A 74 3.95 4.53 -3.29
CA SER A 74 4.17 5.22 -2.01
C SER A 74 3.17 6.36 -1.72
N LEU A 75 2.69 7.05 -2.75
CA LEU A 75 1.67 8.09 -2.61
C LEU A 75 0.31 7.51 -2.17
N THR A 76 -0.02 6.30 -2.63
CA THR A 76 -1.23 5.59 -2.19
C THR A 76 -1.04 5.01 -0.79
N GLU A 77 0.12 4.42 -0.51
CA GLU A 77 0.47 3.97 0.83
C GLU A 77 0.43 5.11 1.86
N GLY A 78 0.67 6.36 1.41
CA GLY A 78 0.68 7.54 2.26
C GLY A 78 2.00 7.75 2.98
N ILE A 79 3.14 7.49 2.28
CA ILE A 79 4.47 7.79 2.82
C ILE A 79 4.61 9.31 3.01
N GLY A 80 5.07 9.72 4.20
CA GLY A 80 5.27 11.12 4.58
C GLY A 80 4.04 11.81 5.15
N VAL A 81 2.90 11.12 5.29
CA VAL A 81 1.68 11.68 5.88
C VAL A 81 1.02 10.74 6.90
N PRO A 82 0.32 11.27 7.91
CA PRO A 82 -0.56 10.45 8.75
C PRO A 82 -1.55 9.66 7.91
N LEU A 83 -1.93 8.45 8.34
CA LEU A 83 -2.84 7.60 7.56
C LEU A 83 -4.16 8.30 7.20
N LYS A 84 -4.72 9.09 8.12
CA LYS A 84 -5.97 9.83 7.91
C LYS A 84 -5.88 10.87 6.78
N ASP A 85 -4.66 11.39 6.52
CA ASP A 85 -4.40 12.44 5.51
C ASP A 85 -3.93 11.83 4.17
N ALA A 86 -3.75 10.52 4.11
CA ALA A 86 -3.50 9.81 2.84
C ALA A 86 -4.77 9.83 1.98
N TRP A 87 -4.62 10.02 0.66
CA TRP A 87 -5.76 10.15 -0.24
C TRP A 87 -6.79 9.00 -0.16
N PRO A 88 -6.40 7.72 0.07
CA PRO A 88 -7.39 6.65 0.24
C PRO A 88 -8.31 6.89 1.44
N SER A 89 -7.76 7.40 2.55
CA SER A 89 -8.55 7.71 3.74
C SER A 89 -9.52 8.87 3.49
N ILE A 90 -9.07 9.91 2.78
CA ILE A 90 -9.90 11.06 2.41
C ILE A 90 -11.05 10.63 1.48
N VAL A 91 -10.77 9.78 0.49
CA VAL A 91 -11.82 9.21 -0.37
C VAL A 91 -12.77 8.33 0.43
N ALA A 92 -12.27 7.55 1.38
CA ALA A 92 -13.07 6.67 2.23
C ALA A 92 -14.16 7.43 3.01
N GLU A 93 -13.91 8.67 3.43
CA GLU A 93 -14.90 9.52 4.11
C GLU A 93 -16.15 9.80 3.26
N GLN A 94 -16.02 9.71 1.94
CA GLN A 94 -17.10 9.91 0.96
C GLN A 94 -17.80 8.59 0.59
N ARG A 95 -17.37 7.47 1.18
CA ARG A 95 -17.81 6.12 0.79
C ARG A 95 -18.62 5.45 1.88
N SER A 96 -19.55 4.58 1.46
CA SER A 96 -20.40 3.79 2.37
C SER A 96 -19.81 2.43 2.73
N VAL A 97 -18.69 2.05 2.10
CA VAL A 97 -18.01 0.78 2.30
C VAL A 97 -16.56 1.01 2.71
N PRO A 98 -15.94 0.06 3.43
CA PRO A 98 -14.54 0.18 3.81
C PRO A 98 -13.62 0.32 2.61
N MET A 99 -12.62 1.19 2.73
CA MET A 99 -11.54 1.36 1.74
C MET A 99 -10.31 0.60 2.22
N LEU A 100 -9.86 -0.37 1.45
CA LEU A 100 -8.60 -1.07 1.69
C LEU A 100 -7.47 -0.36 0.94
N ASN A 101 -6.55 0.25 1.70
CA ASN A 101 -5.35 0.85 1.12
C ASN A 101 -4.30 -0.24 0.86
N LEU A 102 -4.16 -0.63 -0.40
CA LEU A 102 -3.22 -1.64 -0.88
C LEU A 102 -2.04 -1.02 -1.66
N GLY A 103 -1.76 0.25 -1.41
CA GLY A 103 -0.57 0.93 -1.92
C GLY A 103 0.71 0.32 -1.35
N ILE A 104 1.76 0.25 -2.17
CA ILE A 104 3.07 -0.26 -1.78
C ILE A 104 4.14 0.68 -2.33
N GLN A 105 5.06 1.14 -1.47
CA GLN A 105 6.21 1.92 -1.93
C GLN A 105 6.97 1.18 -3.04
N SER A 106 7.44 1.94 -4.02
CA SER A 106 8.15 1.42 -5.20
C SER A 106 7.31 0.51 -6.11
N ALA A 107 6.01 0.40 -5.90
CA ALA A 107 5.15 -0.40 -6.76
C ALA A 107 5.24 0.03 -8.23
N SER A 108 5.11 -0.93 -9.11
CA SER A 108 4.97 -0.80 -10.55
C SER A 108 3.52 -1.03 -10.99
N THR A 109 3.25 -0.86 -12.27
CA THR A 109 1.97 -1.25 -12.88
C THR A 109 1.71 -2.76 -12.73
N ASP A 110 2.77 -3.58 -12.84
CA ASP A 110 2.68 -5.04 -12.64
C ASP A 110 2.28 -5.36 -11.19
N THR A 111 2.83 -4.62 -10.22
CA THR A 111 2.46 -4.74 -8.81
C THR A 111 0.97 -4.48 -8.60
N VAL A 112 0.45 -3.40 -9.19
CA VAL A 112 -0.98 -3.04 -9.12
C VAL A 112 -1.84 -4.16 -9.71
N ALA A 113 -1.48 -4.65 -10.90
CA ALA A 113 -2.21 -5.72 -11.58
C ALA A 113 -2.21 -7.02 -10.77
N ARG A 114 -1.06 -7.39 -10.21
CA ARG A 114 -0.91 -8.59 -9.37
C ARG A 114 -1.77 -8.51 -8.11
N ILE A 115 -1.73 -7.37 -7.40
CA ILE A 115 -2.51 -7.17 -6.19
C ILE A 115 -4.01 -7.23 -6.50
N LEU A 116 -4.45 -6.50 -7.54
CA LEU A 116 -5.85 -6.50 -7.94
C LEU A 116 -6.33 -7.91 -8.29
N THR A 117 -5.55 -8.66 -9.07
CA THR A 117 -5.89 -10.04 -9.45
C THR A 117 -6.04 -10.94 -8.22
N ASN A 118 -5.18 -10.77 -7.20
CA ASN A 118 -5.26 -11.53 -5.97
C ASN A 118 -6.47 -11.13 -5.08
N CYS A 119 -7.01 -9.94 -5.25
CA CYS A 119 -8.20 -9.49 -4.53
C CYS A 119 -9.50 -10.03 -5.14
N ILE A 120 -9.49 -10.32 -6.45
CA ILE A 120 -10.68 -10.85 -7.15
C ILE A 120 -11.05 -12.22 -6.55
N GLY A 121 -12.31 -12.34 -6.13
CA GLY A 121 -12.82 -13.56 -5.50
C GLY A 121 -12.57 -13.66 -3.98
N LEU A 122 -11.77 -12.76 -3.40
CA LEU A 122 -11.63 -12.65 -1.94
C LEU A 122 -12.63 -11.65 -1.35
N PHE A 123 -12.88 -10.56 -2.07
CA PHE A 123 -13.72 -9.46 -1.62
C PHE A 123 -14.86 -9.22 -2.60
N ASP A 124 -15.97 -8.65 -2.11
CA ASP A 124 -17.02 -8.06 -2.95
C ASP A 124 -16.61 -6.63 -3.33
N ILE A 125 -15.79 -6.52 -4.39
CA ILE A 125 -15.17 -5.25 -4.79
C ILE A 125 -16.22 -4.35 -5.44
N GLN A 126 -16.50 -3.21 -4.80
CA GLN A 126 -17.46 -2.21 -5.31
C GLN A 126 -16.78 -1.25 -6.29
N HIS A 127 -15.62 -0.69 -5.91
CA HIS A 127 -14.83 0.20 -6.76
C HIS A 127 -13.33 -0.06 -6.58
N VAL A 128 -12.59 0.25 -7.63
CA VAL A 128 -11.12 0.24 -7.61
C VAL A 128 -10.62 1.62 -8.00
N PHE A 129 -9.88 2.24 -7.09
CA PHE A 129 -9.23 3.52 -7.30
C PHE A 129 -7.74 3.28 -7.51
N ILE A 130 -7.18 3.73 -8.62
CA ILE A 130 -5.78 3.50 -8.95
C ILE A 130 -5.08 4.84 -9.16
N LEU A 131 -4.06 5.10 -8.34
CA LEU A 131 -3.06 6.12 -8.66
C LEU A 131 -1.89 5.41 -9.33
N TRP A 132 -1.86 5.47 -10.67
CA TRP A 132 -0.89 4.73 -11.46
C TRP A 132 0.55 5.08 -11.08
N PRO A 133 1.39 4.07 -10.78
CA PRO A 133 2.82 4.27 -10.61
C PRO A 133 3.49 4.74 -11.90
N ASP A 134 4.75 5.19 -11.76
CA ASP A 134 5.58 5.49 -12.91
C ASP A 134 5.69 4.26 -13.83
N MET A 135 5.43 4.47 -15.12
CA MET A 135 5.40 3.42 -16.15
C MET A 135 6.78 2.79 -16.41
N ALA A 136 7.86 3.46 -16.01
CA ALA A 136 9.21 2.91 -16.15
C ALA A 136 9.53 1.83 -15.11
N ARG A 137 8.70 1.68 -14.07
CA ARG A 137 8.87 0.65 -13.04
C ARG A 137 8.27 -0.67 -13.48
N PHE A 138 8.93 -1.78 -13.14
CA PHE A 138 8.44 -3.12 -13.41
C PHE A 138 8.83 -4.11 -12.31
N GLU A 139 8.18 -5.27 -12.28
CA GLU A 139 8.53 -6.37 -11.37
C GLU A 139 9.39 -7.41 -12.09
N LEU A 140 10.43 -7.88 -11.41
CA LEU A 140 11.17 -9.07 -11.79
C LEU A 140 10.75 -10.24 -10.91
N TYR A 141 10.43 -11.33 -11.57
CA TYR A 141 10.05 -12.59 -10.90
C TYR A 141 11.25 -13.54 -10.89
N ASN A 142 11.72 -13.86 -9.69
CA ASN A 142 12.67 -14.93 -9.47
C ASN A 142 11.95 -16.09 -8.75
N LYS A 143 12.52 -17.31 -8.77
CA LYS A 143 11.91 -18.50 -8.17
C LYS A 143 11.41 -18.30 -6.74
N ASP A 144 12.10 -17.44 -5.97
CA ASP A 144 11.89 -17.29 -4.54
C ASP A 144 11.39 -15.91 -4.11
N ARG A 145 11.36 -14.92 -5.02
CA ARG A 145 10.98 -13.54 -4.69
C ARG A 145 10.52 -12.71 -5.88
N ILE A 146 9.78 -11.66 -5.56
CA ILE A 146 9.40 -10.59 -6.49
C ILE A 146 10.24 -9.37 -6.12
N GLU A 147 10.87 -8.75 -7.09
CA GLU A 147 11.65 -7.53 -6.93
C GLU A 147 11.05 -6.42 -7.77
N SER A 148 10.84 -5.25 -7.16
CA SER A 148 10.51 -4.04 -7.92
C SER A 148 11.78 -3.41 -8.45
N VAL A 149 11.79 -3.09 -9.75
CA VAL A 149 12.88 -2.39 -10.40
C VAL A 149 12.47 -0.96 -10.67
N ILE A 150 13.28 -0.03 -10.16
CA ILE A 150 13.16 1.39 -10.40
C ILE A 150 14.33 1.79 -11.28
N PRO A 151 14.11 2.11 -12.55
CA PRO A 151 15.17 2.64 -13.41
C PRO A 151 15.73 3.94 -12.81
N THR A 152 17.03 4.05 -12.78
CA THR A 152 17.78 5.25 -12.35
C THR A 152 17.94 6.23 -13.50
#